data_b483851b131b72c22f20f5d8d542a4e8
#
_entry.id   b483851b131b72c22f20f5d8d542a4e8
#
_cell.length_a   1.000
_cell.length_b   1.000
_cell.length_c   1.000
_cell.angle_alpha   90.00
_cell.angle_beta   90.00
_cell.angle_gamma   90.00
#
_symmetry.space_group_name_H-M   'P 1'
#
loop_
_entity.id
_entity.type
_entity.pdbx_description
1 polymer ?
#
loop_
_entity_poly.entity_id
_entity_poly.type
_entity_poly.pdbx_seq_one_letter_code
_entity_poly.pdbx_strand_id
1 'polypeptide(L)'
;MAKTIWILTEERPKKEVVGQILNKLIKDQGIAAFFDTLRIIPILDAQSLFTSTYHIVGVTSPAIANVYLRIISGNSSFVDYLVYFQDQEPTALDRPIYAIEETKTDDSESRNTGIFQRATKFVYLDVFYPGVDMTMLYNLQIAQKEEPTQTNIFGTKCFRTIGVHLAGKEENKASLGPWESVEELIEYKAQMRKPPAGNVPITVSMVGDDLITISGRLVKAGGLAHDPNIGALSLISATLRRLGWAKRIQITQHGLSESMVRAANKFVQIANHLNLELEGIAIPKAKFPDDYWRYESTGEKLGTIFVHLAVEEFSQGFAIYENHAGCERGYFYTADGTPIAVGKRLLNKDGHMPKDAEKIAIPDLIIIDIARLEIISIEGERTVNVLTGIKQLETFSNIEQIYLKRFYPAYTALRTVVLYGNSGENIEHIEVSLLLTSNGKIVLGVEAPAVFQDSIKNLIDFWRSGQ
;
A
#
# COMPACT_ATOMS: atom_id res chain seq x y z
N MET A 1 25.27 13.79 17.27
CA MET A 1 24.62 14.74 16.36
C MET A 1 23.19 14.32 16.18
N ALA A 2 22.26 15.26 16.07
CA ALA A 2 20.88 14.95 15.75
C ALA A 2 20.79 14.43 14.31
N LYS A 3 19.98 13.39 14.09
CA LYS A 3 19.79 12.77 12.79
C LYS A 3 18.40 13.08 12.23
N THR A 4 18.23 12.92 10.94
CA THR A 4 16.95 13.06 10.28
C THR A 4 16.26 11.68 10.19
N ILE A 5 14.97 11.66 10.45
CA ILE A 5 14.10 10.51 10.17
C ILE A 5 13.50 10.71 8.79
N TRP A 6 13.64 9.68 7.95
CA TRP A 6 12.99 9.64 6.63
C TRP A 6 11.97 8.52 6.62
N ILE A 7 10.72 8.86 6.32
CA ILE A 7 9.64 7.92 6.12
C ILE A 7 9.31 7.92 4.63
N LEU A 8 9.59 6.82 3.96
CA LEU A 8 9.27 6.63 2.55
C LEU A 8 8.01 5.77 2.45
N THR A 9 7.04 6.18 1.62
CA THR A 9 5.75 5.50 1.52
C THR A 9 5.25 5.44 0.08
N GLU A 10 4.48 4.38 -0.23
CA GLU A 10 3.84 4.22 -1.54
C GLU A 10 2.56 5.06 -1.66
N GLU A 11 1.87 5.30 -0.56
CA GLU A 11 0.59 6.02 -0.51
C GLU A 11 0.67 7.28 0.37
N ARG A 12 -0.42 8.03 0.41
CA ARG A 12 -0.59 9.10 1.41
C ARG A 12 -0.50 8.49 2.82
N PRO A 13 0.42 8.97 3.65
CA PRO A 13 0.54 8.45 5.01
C PRO A 13 -0.59 8.99 5.88
N LYS A 14 -1.07 8.14 6.78
CA LYS A 14 -1.99 8.54 7.84
C LYS A 14 -1.21 9.00 9.05
N LYS A 15 -1.65 10.08 9.69
CA LYS A 15 -0.98 10.64 10.89
C LYS A 15 -0.85 9.60 12.01
N GLU A 16 -1.86 8.76 12.21
CA GLU A 16 -1.85 7.69 13.21
C GLU A 16 -0.75 6.67 12.93
N VAL A 17 -0.59 6.26 11.67
CA VAL A 17 0.47 5.32 11.25
C VAL A 17 1.84 5.96 11.41
N VAL A 18 2.00 7.20 10.98
CA VAL A 18 3.25 7.96 11.16
C VAL A 18 3.60 8.06 12.66
N GLY A 19 2.62 8.36 13.51
CA GLY A 19 2.79 8.39 14.96
C GLY A 19 3.24 7.04 15.54
N GLN A 20 2.68 5.94 15.07
CA GLN A 20 3.08 4.59 15.49
C GLN A 20 4.51 4.25 15.04
N ILE A 21 4.89 4.61 13.80
CA ILE A 21 6.25 4.45 13.29
C ILE A 21 7.25 5.23 14.13
N LEU A 22 6.97 6.49 14.39
CA LEU A 22 7.83 7.36 15.19
C LEU A 22 7.96 6.86 16.63
N ASN A 23 6.87 6.45 17.26
CA ASN A 23 6.87 5.87 18.62
C ASN A 23 7.74 4.60 18.68
N LYS A 24 7.61 3.70 17.69
CA LYS A 24 8.47 2.51 17.60
C LYS A 24 9.93 2.91 17.48
N LEU A 25 10.28 3.81 16.56
CA LEU A 25 11.66 4.24 16.36
C LEU A 25 12.25 4.86 17.62
N ILE A 26 11.53 5.78 18.25
CA ILE A 26 11.98 6.48 19.45
C ILE A 26 12.23 5.49 20.58
N LYS A 27 11.32 4.54 20.76
CA LYS A 27 11.45 3.48 21.77
C LYS A 27 12.65 2.58 21.49
N ASP A 28 12.80 2.09 20.27
CA ASP A 28 13.85 1.13 19.91
C ASP A 28 15.25 1.78 19.93
N GLN A 29 15.34 3.06 19.58
CA GLN A 29 16.59 3.83 19.61
C GLN A 29 16.89 4.46 20.98
N GLY A 30 16.00 4.33 21.96
CA GLY A 30 16.16 4.93 23.30
C GLY A 30 16.22 6.47 23.25
N ILE A 31 15.50 7.09 22.32
CA ILE A 31 15.50 8.54 22.11
C ILE A 31 14.49 9.20 23.05
N ALA A 32 14.90 10.26 23.74
CA ALA A 32 13.95 11.13 24.42
C ALA A 32 13.28 12.08 23.41
N ALA A 33 11.98 12.02 23.30
CA ALA A 33 11.20 12.88 22.41
C ALA A 33 9.88 13.29 23.05
N PHE A 34 9.42 14.47 22.66
CA PHE A 34 8.09 14.99 22.99
C PHE A 34 7.25 15.05 21.72
N PHE A 35 5.99 14.62 21.83
CA PHE A 35 5.02 14.69 20.75
C PHE A 35 3.96 15.73 21.07
N ASP A 36 3.72 16.60 20.10
CA ASP A 36 2.56 17.46 20.00
C ASP A 36 1.64 16.93 18.88
N THR A 37 0.68 17.70 18.44
CA THR A 37 -0.17 17.36 17.30
C THR A 37 0.67 17.19 16.05
N LEU A 38 0.73 15.95 15.55
CA LEU A 38 1.44 15.65 14.30
C LEU A 38 0.74 16.27 13.10
N ARG A 39 1.52 16.95 12.27
CA ARG A 39 1.05 17.48 10.99
C ARG A 39 2.01 17.06 9.88
N ILE A 40 1.48 16.80 8.69
CA ILE A 40 2.26 16.41 7.49
C ILE A 40 2.13 17.54 6.48
N ILE A 41 3.18 18.34 6.35
CA ILE A 41 3.12 19.62 5.66
C ILE A 41 3.97 19.60 4.39
N PRO A 42 3.41 19.85 3.21
CA PRO A 42 4.19 20.04 1.99
C PRO A 42 5.25 21.14 2.16
N ILE A 43 6.48 20.89 1.74
CA ILE A 43 7.56 21.87 1.87
C ILE A 43 7.51 22.88 0.73
N LEU A 44 7.59 24.16 1.09
CA LEU A 44 7.80 25.28 0.18
C LEU A 44 9.30 25.59 0.15
N ASP A 45 9.92 25.51 -1.03
CA ASP A 45 11.35 25.81 -1.17
C ASP A 45 11.66 27.31 -1.18
N ALA A 46 12.95 27.64 -1.26
CA ALA A 46 13.40 29.04 -1.26
C ALA A 46 12.94 29.83 -2.50
N GLN A 47 12.55 29.15 -3.58
CA GLN A 47 11.99 29.74 -4.79
C GLN A 47 10.44 29.90 -4.72
N SER A 48 9.84 29.57 -3.58
CA SER A 48 8.39 29.53 -3.38
C SER A 48 7.68 28.48 -4.24
N LEU A 49 8.35 27.36 -4.51
CA LEU A 49 7.79 26.20 -5.18
C LEU A 49 7.58 25.06 -4.19
N PHE A 50 6.49 24.33 -4.34
CA PHE A 50 6.25 23.15 -3.52
C PHE A 50 7.12 21.97 -4.00
N THR A 51 7.65 21.23 -3.04
CA THR A 51 8.46 20.03 -3.31
C THR A 51 7.63 18.76 -3.08
N SER A 52 8.10 17.64 -3.59
CA SER A 52 7.54 16.33 -3.29
C SER A 52 8.00 15.75 -1.94
N THR A 53 8.70 16.55 -1.14
CA THR A 53 9.08 16.22 0.24
C THR A 53 8.10 16.88 1.19
N TYR A 54 7.65 16.15 2.20
CA TYR A 54 6.78 16.64 3.25
C TYR A 54 7.53 16.69 4.56
N HIS A 55 7.30 17.72 5.35
CA HIS A 55 7.83 17.84 6.71
C HIS A 55 6.77 17.35 7.71
N ILE A 56 7.15 16.47 8.59
CA ILE A 56 6.32 16.04 9.70
C ILE A 56 6.72 16.87 10.90
N VAL A 57 5.84 17.78 11.31
CA VAL A 57 6.02 18.63 12.50
C VAL A 57 5.26 18.06 13.69
N GLY A 58 5.56 18.53 14.91
CA GLY A 58 4.99 18.04 16.15
C GLY A 58 5.85 16.98 16.86
N VAL A 59 7.12 16.83 16.45
CA VAL A 59 8.10 15.99 17.16
C VAL A 59 9.28 16.85 17.56
N THR A 60 9.58 16.87 18.85
CA THR A 60 10.72 17.62 19.38
C THR A 60 11.66 16.68 20.13
N SER A 61 12.94 16.66 19.76
CA SER A 61 13.95 15.84 20.38
C SER A 61 15.36 16.42 20.14
N PRO A 62 16.28 16.34 21.10
CA PRO A 62 17.66 16.72 20.87
C PRO A 62 18.42 15.79 19.92
N ALA A 63 17.88 14.58 19.68
CA ALA A 63 18.48 13.58 18.81
C ALA A 63 17.88 13.53 17.39
N ILE A 64 16.79 14.26 17.16
CA ILE A 64 16.08 14.30 15.87
C ILE A 64 16.18 15.72 15.32
N ALA A 65 16.84 15.88 14.18
CA ALA A 65 16.95 17.17 13.51
C ALA A 65 15.68 17.51 12.73
N ASN A 66 15.19 16.56 11.94
CA ASN A 66 14.00 16.70 11.12
C ASN A 66 13.30 15.35 10.97
N VAL A 67 12.03 15.38 10.61
CA VAL A 67 11.26 14.21 10.17
C VAL A 67 10.68 14.52 8.80
N TYR A 68 11.17 13.83 7.79
CA TYR A 68 10.72 14.01 6.41
C TYR A 68 9.98 12.78 5.90
N LEU A 69 9.07 13.04 4.97
CA LEU A 69 8.34 12.00 4.26
C LEU A 69 8.46 12.24 2.76
N ARG A 70 8.68 11.16 2.02
CA ARG A 70 8.68 11.16 0.56
C ARG A 70 7.86 10.02 0.00
N ILE A 71 7.23 10.30 -1.13
CA ILE A 71 6.48 9.28 -1.86
C ILE A 71 7.43 8.52 -2.77
N ILE A 72 7.32 7.20 -2.74
CA ILE A 72 8.12 6.29 -3.53
C ILE A 72 7.24 5.32 -4.30
N SER A 73 7.80 4.69 -5.30
CA SER A 73 7.20 3.59 -6.01
C SER A 73 8.18 2.42 -6.09
N GLY A 74 7.64 1.24 -6.17
CA GLY A 74 8.39 0.00 -6.28
C GLY A 74 7.73 -0.96 -7.26
N ASN A 75 8.15 -2.20 -7.20
CA ASN A 75 7.48 -3.27 -7.92
C ASN A 75 6.25 -3.76 -7.13
N SER A 76 5.46 -4.65 -7.71
CA SER A 76 4.24 -5.19 -7.09
C SER A 76 4.46 -6.01 -5.79
N SER A 77 5.68 -6.10 -5.25
CA SER A 77 6.00 -6.67 -3.93
C SER A 77 6.68 -5.66 -3.02
N PHE A 78 6.33 -4.44 -3.16
CA PHE A 78 6.82 -3.34 -2.38
C PHE A 78 6.02 -3.20 -1.08
N VAL A 79 6.70 -2.92 0.05
CA VAL A 79 6.05 -2.66 1.35
C VAL A 79 5.57 -1.22 1.44
N ASP A 80 4.58 -0.97 2.28
CA ASP A 80 3.94 0.34 2.36
C ASP A 80 4.85 1.45 2.90
N TYR A 81 5.79 1.10 3.81
CA TYR A 81 6.71 2.08 4.41
C TYR A 81 8.12 1.51 4.55
N LEU A 82 9.11 2.37 4.23
CA LEU A 82 10.52 2.19 4.59
C LEU A 82 10.95 3.35 5.48
N VAL A 83 11.66 3.06 6.57
CA VAL A 83 12.07 4.06 7.54
C VAL A 83 13.57 4.08 7.67
N TYR A 84 14.17 5.27 7.60
CA TYR A 84 15.59 5.50 7.74
C TYR A 84 15.87 6.50 8.86
N PHE A 85 17.01 6.38 9.50
CA PHE A 85 17.46 7.32 10.52
C PHE A 85 18.91 7.74 10.20
N GLN A 86 19.02 8.72 9.31
CA GLN A 86 20.29 9.18 8.74
C GLN A 86 20.20 10.63 8.28
N ASP A 87 21.37 11.32 8.14
CA ASP A 87 21.38 12.74 7.78
C ASP A 87 21.07 12.98 6.30
N GLN A 88 21.57 12.11 5.45
CA GLN A 88 21.39 12.19 4.00
C GLN A 88 20.01 11.64 3.59
N GLU A 89 19.46 12.19 2.51
CA GLU A 89 18.29 11.64 1.87
C GLU A 89 18.55 10.21 1.39
N PRO A 90 17.67 9.23 1.71
CA PRO A 90 17.90 7.83 1.37
C PRO A 90 17.93 7.58 -0.14
N THR A 91 18.73 6.62 -0.54
CA THR A 91 18.73 6.01 -1.86
C THR A 91 18.28 4.55 -1.76
N ALA A 92 17.95 3.91 -2.88
CA ALA A 92 17.57 2.50 -2.89
C ALA A 92 18.71 1.55 -2.45
N LEU A 93 19.93 2.03 -2.41
CA LEU A 93 21.09 1.28 -1.92
C LEU A 93 21.27 1.36 -0.39
N ASP A 94 20.65 2.35 0.25
CA ASP A 94 20.70 2.48 1.69
C ASP A 94 19.78 1.45 2.34
N ARG A 95 20.22 0.92 3.48
CA ARG A 95 19.42 -0.07 4.21
C ARG A 95 18.46 0.64 5.16
N PRO A 96 17.14 0.42 5.03
CA PRO A 96 16.18 0.92 5.99
C PRO A 96 16.36 0.27 7.36
N ILE A 97 16.01 0.98 8.42
CA ILE A 97 15.93 0.41 9.76
C ILE A 97 14.65 -0.39 9.97
N TYR A 98 13.54 0.06 9.36
CA TYR A 98 12.26 -0.65 9.36
C TYR A 98 11.69 -0.75 7.97
N ALA A 99 11.03 -1.87 7.71
CA ALA A 99 10.13 -2.08 6.58
C ALA A 99 8.75 -2.49 7.12
N ILE A 100 7.72 -1.72 6.79
CA ILE A 100 6.41 -1.85 7.41
C ILE A 100 5.35 -2.04 6.32
N GLU A 101 4.50 -3.03 6.50
CA GLU A 101 3.31 -3.27 5.68
C GLU A 101 2.07 -3.03 6.53
N GLU A 102 1.19 -2.15 6.10
CA GLU A 102 -0.10 -1.89 6.74
C GLU A 102 -1.17 -2.83 6.20
N THR A 103 -1.97 -3.41 7.05
CA THR A 103 -3.18 -4.13 6.65
C THR A 103 -4.41 -3.54 7.30
N LYS A 104 -5.44 -3.26 6.47
CA LYS A 104 -6.75 -2.76 6.88
C LYS A 104 -7.75 -3.91 7.07
N THR A 105 -7.41 -5.09 6.59
CA THR A 105 -8.24 -6.29 6.65
C THR A 105 -7.39 -7.49 7.04
N ASP A 106 -7.96 -8.44 7.76
CA ASP A 106 -7.30 -9.69 8.11
C ASP A 106 -8.20 -10.88 7.77
N ASP A 107 -8.96 -11.41 8.75
CA ASP A 107 -9.81 -12.60 8.57
C ASP A 107 -11.21 -12.29 8.06
N SER A 108 -11.56 -11.02 7.90
CA SER A 108 -12.89 -10.58 7.48
C SER A 108 -13.20 -10.89 6.01
N GLU A 109 -12.18 -11.15 5.20
CA GLU A 109 -12.36 -11.50 3.80
C GLU A 109 -12.97 -12.89 3.66
N SER A 110 -13.91 -13.03 2.71
CA SER A 110 -14.67 -14.27 2.45
C SER A 110 -13.80 -15.50 2.17
N ARG A 111 -12.54 -15.31 1.79
CA ARG A 111 -11.60 -16.37 1.39
C ARG A 111 -10.50 -16.63 2.41
N ASN A 112 -10.41 -15.90 3.50
CA ASN A 112 -9.34 -16.02 4.52
C ASN A 112 -7.90 -16.02 3.95
N THR A 113 -7.69 -15.32 2.86
CA THR A 113 -6.41 -15.32 2.12
C THR A 113 -5.64 -14.02 2.27
N GLY A 114 -6.21 -13.02 2.91
CA GLY A 114 -5.62 -11.70 3.09
C GLY A 114 -4.23 -11.74 3.72
N ILE A 115 -4.02 -12.66 4.67
CA ILE A 115 -2.72 -12.84 5.31
C ILE A 115 -1.61 -13.23 4.29
N PHE A 116 -1.92 -14.01 3.27
CA PHE A 116 -0.94 -14.42 2.28
C PHE A 116 -0.70 -13.40 1.17
N GLN A 117 -1.63 -12.49 0.93
CA GLN A 117 -1.47 -11.46 -0.10
C GLN A 117 -0.23 -10.58 0.17
N ARG A 118 0.09 -10.35 1.43
CA ARG A 118 1.23 -9.52 1.86
C ARG A 118 2.52 -10.30 2.07
N ALA A 119 2.43 -11.62 2.11
CA ALA A 119 3.58 -12.47 2.41
C ALA A 119 4.70 -12.35 1.40
N THR A 120 4.36 -12.21 0.12
CA THR A 120 5.34 -12.04 -0.96
C THR A 120 6.21 -10.81 -0.74
N LYS A 121 5.65 -9.73 -0.19
CA LYS A 121 6.36 -8.46 0.05
C LYS A 121 7.54 -8.66 1.01
N PHE A 122 7.34 -9.35 2.12
CA PHE A 122 8.39 -9.60 3.12
C PHE A 122 9.47 -10.56 2.62
N VAL A 123 9.07 -11.63 1.93
CA VAL A 123 10.04 -12.58 1.35
C VAL A 123 10.86 -11.92 0.25
N TYR A 124 10.22 -11.06 -0.56
CA TYR A 124 10.90 -10.33 -1.61
C TYR A 124 11.82 -9.23 -1.07
N LEU A 125 11.41 -8.56 0.00
CA LEU A 125 12.21 -7.57 0.71
C LEU A 125 13.55 -8.13 1.20
N ASP A 126 13.56 -9.37 1.71
CA ASP A 126 14.77 -10.03 2.20
C ASP A 126 15.86 -10.21 1.13
N VAL A 127 15.46 -10.23 -0.16
CA VAL A 127 16.41 -10.25 -1.28
C VAL A 127 17.28 -8.98 -1.33
N PHE A 128 16.68 -7.83 -1.05
CA PHE A 128 17.33 -6.52 -1.18
C PHE A 128 17.93 -6.03 0.13
N TYR A 129 17.26 -6.30 1.25
CA TYR A 129 17.65 -5.82 2.57
C TYR A 129 17.64 -6.96 3.59
N PRO A 130 18.58 -7.93 3.47
CA PRO A 130 18.62 -9.08 4.36
C PRO A 130 18.67 -8.67 5.82
N GLY A 131 17.78 -9.24 6.64
CA GLY A 131 17.72 -8.98 8.08
C GLY A 131 17.28 -7.57 8.48
N VAL A 132 16.56 -6.84 7.62
CA VAL A 132 15.85 -5.62 8.02
C VAL A 132 14.76 -5.96 9.04
N ASP A 133 14.48 -5.03 9.96
CA ASP A 133 13.33 -5.17 10.88
C ASP A 133 12.03 -5.04 10.08
N MET A 134 11.27 -6.12 10.03
CA MET A 134 10.01 -6.23 9.28
C MET A 134 8.82 -6.15 10.23
N THR A 135 7.85 -5.32 9.92
CA THR A 135 6.64 -5.18 10.74
C THR A 135 5.38 -5.26 9.87
N MET A 136 4.45 -6.13 10.24
CA MET A 136 3.07 -6.08 9.78
C MET A 136 2.25 -5.24 10.76
N LEU A 137 1.74 -4.11 10.31
CA LEU A 137 0.90 -3.21 11.10
C LEU A 137 -0.58 -3.46 10.80
N TYR A 138 -1.31 -3.91 11.81
CA TYR A 138 -2.75 -4.14 11.72
C TYR A 138 -3.50 -2.87 12.13
N ASN A 139 -3.98 -2.15 11.13
CA ASN A 139 -4.86 -1.00 11.29
C ASN A 139 -6.26 -1.36 10.73
N LEU A 140 -6.98 -2.16 11.51
CA LEU A 140 -8.18 -2.85 11.05
C LEU A 140 -9.39 -1.91 11.04
N GLN A 141 -9.94 -1.69 9.86
CA GLN A 141 -11.09 -0.83 9.62
C GLN A 141 -12.40 -1.61 9.43
N ILE A 142 -12.32 -2.95 9.35
CA ILE A 142 -13.46 -3.83 9.10
C ILE A 142 -13.57 -4.81 10.26
N ALA A 143 -14.82 -5.07 10.71
CA ALA A 143 -15.10 -6.01 11.79
C ALA A 143 -14.46 -7.39 11.50
N GLN A 144 -13.80 -7.93 12.50
CA GLN A 144 -13.10 -9.20 12.43
C GLN A 144 -13.96 -10.34 12.98
N LYS A 145 -13.54 -11.54 12.64
CA LYS A 145 -14.08 -12.74 13.29
C LYS A 145 -13.58 -12.80 14.74
N GLU A 146 -14.44 -13.20 15.64
CA GLU A 146 -14.10 -13.40 17.07
C GLU A 146 -12.92 -14.35 17.23
N GLU A 147 -12.94 -15.48 16.50
CA GLU A 147 -11.88 -16.48 16.52
C GLU A 147 -11.05 -16.47 15.25
N PRO A 148 -9.71 -16.55 15.33
CA PRO A 148 -8.85 -16.61 14.17
C PRO A 148 -9.06 -17.92 13.41
N THR A 149 -9.08 -17.84 12.08
CA THR A 149 -9.17 -19.04 11.25
C THR A 149 -7.86 -19.83 11.26
N GLN A 150 -7.92 -21.14 10.97
CA GLN A 150 -6.71 -21.97 10.85
C GLN A 150 -5.70 -21.36 9.85
N THR A 151 -6.16 -20.77 8.78
CA THR A 151 -5.31 -20.09 7.78
C THR A 151 -4.61 -18.88 8.38
N ASN A 152 -5.31 -18.09 9.19
CA ASN A 152 -4.72 -16.93 9.87
C ASN A 152 -3.71 -17.36 10.94
N ILE A 153 -4.03 -18.36 11.75
CA ILE A 153 -3.09 -18.96 12.73
C ILE A 153 -1.82 -19.43 12.02
N PHE A 154 -1.97 -20.23 10.97
CA PHE A 154 -0.84 -20.78 10.22
C PHE A 154 0.06 -19.67 9.64
N GLY A 155 -0.54 -18.70 8.93
CA GLY A 155 0.21 -17.60 8.34
C GLY A 155 0.86 -16.68 9.39
N THR A 156 0.18 -16.43 10.51
CA THR A 156 0.72 -15.65 11.64
C THR A 156 1.98 -16.30 12.22
N LYS A 157 1.95 -17.62 12.49
CA LYS A 157 3.13 -18.35 12.95
C LYS A 157 4.25 -18.34 11.92
N CYS A 158 3.94 -18.46 10.63
CA CYS A 158 4.94 -18.34 9.56
C CYS A 158 5.61 -16.95 9.53
N PHE A 159 4.81 -15.86 9.62
CA PHE A 159 5.37 -14.51 9.68
C PHE A 159 6.31 -14.33 10.86
N ARG A 160 5.92 -14.78 12.05
CA ARG A 160 6.80 -14.71 13.23
C ARG A 160 8.07 -15.52 13.05
N THR A 161 7.99 -16.69 12.42
CA THR A 161 9.16 -17.55 12.16
C THR A 161 10.17 -16.85 11.25
N ILE A 162 9.72 -16.12 10.23
CA ILE A 162 10.63 -15.36 9.36
C ILE A 162 11.05 -14.00 9.95
N GLY A 163 10.66 -13.69 11.17
CA GLY A 163 11.08 -12.48 11.87
C GLY A 163 10.22 -11.25 11.65
N VAL A 164 8.99 -11.41 11.15
CA VAL A 164 8.04 -10.29 11.01
C VAL A 164 7.37 -10.01 12.36
N HIS A 165 7.53 -8.80 12.85
CA HIS A 165 6.80 -8.32 14.02
C HIS A 165 5.35 -8.00 13.65
N LEU A 166 4.42 -8.31 14.57
CA LEU A 166 3.00 -8.04 14.38
C LEU A 166 2.57 -6.97 15.37
N ALA A 167 2.17 -5.81 14.86
CA ALA A 167 1.73 -4.67 15.66
C ALA A 167 0.24 -4.39 15.43
N GLY A 168 -0.49 -4.00 16.48
CA GLY A 168 -1.93 -3.69 16.40
C GLY A 168 -2.85 -4.89 16.21
N LYS A 169 -2.32 -6.10 16.29
CA LYS A 169 -3.11 -7.34 16.16
C LYS A 169 -3.85 -7.64 17.48
N GLU A 170 -5.03 -8.25 17.36
CA GLU A 170 -5.81 -8.69 18.51
C GLU A 170 -5.02 -9.64 19.42
N GLU A 171 -5.30 -9.63 20.72
CA GLU A 171 -4.55 -10.39 21.72
C GLU A 171 -4.50 -11.89 21.43
N ASN A 172 -5.61 -12.50 21.04
CA ASN A 172 -5.68 -13.92 20.70
C ASN A 172 -4.76 -14.33 19.54
N LYS A 173 -4.45 -13.40 18.64
CA LYS A 173 -3.54 -13.59 17.51
C LYS A 173 -2.12 -13.12 17.86
N ALA A 174 -2.00 -12.10 18.68
CA ALA A 174 -0.71 -11.58 19.11
C ALA A 174 0.07 -12.58 19.98
N SER A 175 -0.61 -13.45 20.72
CA SER A 175 -0.02 -14.50 21.55
C SER A 175 0.56 -15.68 20.77
N LEU A 176 0.22 -15.85 19.47
CA LEU A 176 0.75 -16.96 18.66
C LEU A 176 2.26 -16.79 18.46
N GLY A 177 3.03 -17.74 18.95
CA GLY A 177 4.48 -17.82 18.76
C GLY A 177 4.89 -18.22 17.34
N PRO A 178 6.18 -18.23 17.02
CA PRO A 178 6.69 -18.82 15.77
C PRO A 178 6.48 -20.34 15.74
N TRP A 179 6.74 -20.97 14.61
CA TRP A 179 6.93 -22.43 14.53
C TRP A 179 8.24 -22.79 15.24
N GLU A 180 8.25 -23.90 15.97
CA GLU A 180 9.43 -24.38 16.68
C GLU A 180 10.26 -25.34 15.82
N SER A 181 9.59 -26.10 14.92
CA SER A 181 10.27 -27.04 14.03
C SER A 181 9.56 -27.21 12.68
N VAL A 182 10.25 -27.85 11.76
CA VAL A 182 9.70 -28.25 10.44
C VAL A 182 8.55 -29.22 10.61
N GLU A 183 8.70 -30.17 11.53
CA GLU A 183 7.71 -31.22 11.82
C GLU A 183 6.41 -30.61 12.35
N GLU A 184 6.49 -29.68 13.30
CA GLU A 184 5.32 -28.97 13.83
C GLU A 184 4.54 -28.26 12.71
N LEU A 185 5.24 -27.55 11.83
CA LEU A 185 4.63 -26.86 10.69
C LEU A 185 3.90 -27.85 9.77
N ILE A 186 4.55 -28.96 9.43
CA ILE A 186 3.99 -29.98 8.53
C ILE A 186 2.77 -30.64 9.16
N GLU A 187 2.85 -31.05 10.42
CA GLU A 187 1.75 -31.68 11.15
C GLU A 187 0.54 -30.77 11.24
N TYR A 188 0.74 -29.51 11.64
CA TYR A 188 -0.34 -28.55 11.68
C TYR A 188 -0.98 -28.35 10.30
N LYS A 189 -0.15 -28.21 9.25
CA LYS A 189 -0.64 -28.03 7.88
C LYS A 189 -1.45 -29.22 7.39
N ALA A 190 -1.08 -30.43 7.74
CA ALA A 190 -1.80 -31.66 7.39
C ALA A 190 -3.19 -31.74 8.05
N GLN A 191 -3.34 -31.18 9.25
CA GLN A 191 -4.60 -31.17 10.01
C GLN A 191 -5.57 -30.07 9.57
N MET A 192 -5.11 -29.08 8.81
CA MET A 192 -5.96 -27.99 8.35
C MET A 192 -7.08 -28.50 7.43
N ARG A 193 -8.25 -27.86 7.55
CA ARG A 193 -9.40 -28.14 6.69
C ARG A 193 -9.02 -28.00 5.22
N LYS A 194 -9.31 -29.02 4.42
CA LYS A 194 -9.09 -29.00 2.97
C LYS A 194 -10.06 -28.02 2.28
N PRO A 195 -9.62 -27.34 1.22
CA PRO A 195 -10.50 -26.50 0.43
C PRO A 195 -11.62 -27.33 -0.25
N PRO A 196 -12.69 -26.70 -0.72
CA PRO A 196 -13.73 -27.38 -1.49
C PRO A 196 -13.18 -28.11 -2.71
N ALA A 197 -13.90 -29.13 -3.15
CA ALA A 197 -13.55 -29.92 -4.35
C ALA A 197 -13.32 -29.01 -5.57
N GLY A 198 -12.30 -29.30 -6.36
CA GLY A 198 -11.91 -28.53 -7.56
C GLY A 198 -10.79 -27.52 -7.34
N ASN A 199 -10.41 -27.21 -6.10
CA ASN A 199 -9.25 -26.39 -5.79
C ASN A 199 -8.05 -27.27 -5.41
N VAL A 200 -6.87 -26.96 -5.92
CA VAL A 200 -5.62 -27.59 -5.49
C VAL A 200 -5.26 -27.04 -4.12
N PRO A 201 -5.28 -27.87 -3.07
CA PRO A 201 -4.91 -27.42 -1.73
C PRO A 201 -3.41 -27.14 -1.66
N ILE A 202 -3.02 -26.15 -0.89
CA ILE A 202 -1.61 -26.00 -0.51
C ILE A 202 -1.34 -27.04 0.59
N THR A 203 -0.52 -28.03 0.28
CA THR A 203 -0.05 -29.04 1.24
C THR A 203 1.46 -28.96 1.40
N VAL A 204 1.95 -29.40 2.53
CA VAL A 204 3.38 -29.53 2.82
C VAL A 204 3.63 -30.93 3.30
N SER A 205 4.56 -31.64 2.70
CA SER A 205 4.86 -33.03 3.05
C SER A 205 6.35 -33.31 2.93
N MET A 206 6.87 -34.07 3.86
CA MET A 206 8.24 -34.59 3.82
C MET A 206 8.26 -35.88 3.01
N VAL A 207 9.23 -36.01 2.11
CA VAL A 207 9.43 -37.19 1.27
C VAL A 207 10.85 -37.71 1.51
N GLY A 208 10.96 -38.75 2.32
CA GLY A 208 12.27 -39.18 2.82
C GLY A 208 12.93 -38.12 3.69
N ASP A 209 14.26 -38.19 3.80
CA ASP A 209 15.01 -37.31 4.70
C ASP A 209 15.59 -36.06 4.01
N ASP A 210 15.39 -35.89 2.70
CA ASP A 210 16.09 -34.87 1.91
C ASP A 210 15.19 -33.95 1.09
N LEU A 211 13.90 -34.23 1.03
CA LEU A 211 12.96 -33.48 0.20
C LEU A 211 11.69 -33.06 0.98
N ILE A 212 11.33 -31.81 0.89
CA ILE A 212 9.98 -31.36 1.22
C ILE A 212 9.27 -30.97 -0.08
N THR A 213 8.06 -31.47 -0.25
CA THR A 213 7.16 -31.08 -1.35
C THR A 213 6.10 -30.13 -0.84
N ILE A 214 5.85 -29.07 -1.62
CA ILE A 214 4.75 -28.13 -1.38
C ILE A 214 3.86 -28.17 -2.61
N SER A 215 2.59 -28.60 -2.46
CA SER A 215 1.64 -28.53 -3.58
C SER A 215 0.93 -27.18 -3.57
N GLY A 216 0.67 -26.62 -4.74
CA GLY A 216 -0.12 -25.42 -4.86
C GLY A 216 -0.18 -24.89 -6.29
N ARG A 217 -1.38 -24.53 -6.73
CA ARG A 217 -1.59 -24.04 -8.09
C ARG A 217 -1.08 -22.62 -8.24
N LEU A 218 -0.13 -22.42 -9.15
CA LEU A 218 0.46 -21.12 -9.50
C LEU A 218 -0.07 -20.52 -10.82
N VAL A 219 -1.07 -21.16 -11.42
CA VAL A 219 -1.68 -20.72 -12.68
C VAL A 219 -3.08 -20.18 -12.43
N LYS A 220 -3.36 -19.02 -12.99
CA LYS A 220 -4.67 -18.41 -13.14
C LYS A 220 -5.00 -18.32 -14.63
N ALA A 221 -6.27 -18.14 -15.01
CA ALA A 221 -6.64 -17.99 -16.41
C ALA A 221 -5.74 -16.93 -17.12
N GLY A 222 -4.94 -17.42 -18.09
CA GLY A 222 -4.06 -16.57 -18.90
C GLY A 222 -2.64 -16.35 -18.43
N GLY A 223 -2.18 -16.95 -17.30
CA GLY A 223 -0.81 -16.77 -16.87
C GLY A 223 -0.49 -17.20 -15.44
N LEU A 224 0.62 -16.68 -14.92
CA LEU A 224 1.05 -16.89 -13.55
C LEU A 224 0.02 -16.30 -12.58
N ALA A 225 -0.36 -17.06 -11.55
CA ALA A 225 -1.24 -16.55 -10.51
C ALA A 225 -0.54 -15.42 -9.74
N HIS A 226 -1.32 -14.40 -9.39
CA HIS A 226 -0.92 -13.44 -8.39
C HIS A 226 -1.28 -13.96 -6.97
N ASP A 227 -0.90 -13.19 -5.96
CA ASP A 227 -1.33 -13.45 -4.59
C ASP A 227 -2.82 -13.89 -4.52
N PRO A 228 -3.20 -14.77 -3.61
CA PRO A 228 -2.43 -15.20 -2.42
C PRO A 228 -1.61 -16.48 -2.58
N ASN A 229 -1.70 -17.19 -3.71
CA ASN A 229 -1.04 -18.50 -3.84
C ASN A 229 0.48 -18.36 -3.86
N ILE A 230 1.02 -17.40 -4.63
CA ILE A 230 2.46 -17.14 -4.63
C ILE A 230 2.91 -16.71 -3.23
N GLY A 231 2.13 -15.88 -2.55
CA GLY A 231 2.43 -15.45 -1.19
C GLY A 231 2.48 -16.60 -0.20
N ALA A 232 1.53 -17.52 -0.25
CA ALA A 232 1.50 -18.69 0.63
C ALA A 232 2.71 -19.61 0.39
N LEU A 233 3.01 -19.93 -0.88
CA LEU A 233 4.16 -20.76 -1.22
C LEU A 233 5.49 -20.11 -0.83
N SER A 234 5.63 -18.81 -1.08
CA SER A 234 6.83 -18.06 -0.70
C SER A 234 7.02 -18.03 0.81
N LEU A 235 5.95 -17.76 1.56
CA LEU A 235 6.00 -17.69 3.02
C LEU A 235 6.33 -19.06 3.64
N ILE A 236 5.68 -20.13 3.19
CA ILE A 236 5.96 -21.48 3.68
C ILE A 236 7.41 -21.88 3.41
N SER A 237 7.88 -21.62 2.18
CA SER A 237 9.26 -21.94 1.80
C SER A 237 10.29 -21.15 2.60
N ALA A 238 10.06 -19.84 2.79
CA ALA A 238 10.91 -19.00 3.62
C ALA A 238 10.90 -19.46 5.09
N THR A 239 9.73 -19.85 5.61
CA THR A 239 9.60 -20.42 6.96
C THR A 239 10.42 -21.69 7.12
N LEU A 240 10.32 -22.64 6.18
CA LEU A 240 11.11 -23.87 6.20
C LEU A 240 12.62 -23.56 6.18
N ARG A 241 13.07 -22.62 5.34
CA ARG A 241 14.48 -22.18 5.32
C ARG A 241 14.89 -21.58 6.67
N ARG A 242 14.04 -20.79 7.27
CA ARG A 242 14.30 -20.16 8.59
C ARG A 242 14.35 -21.16 9.73
N LEU A 243 13.58 -22.26 9.65
CA LEU A 243 13.62 -23.41 10.57
C LEU A 243 14.83 -24.31 10.36
N GLY A 244 15.73 -23.98 9.44
CA GLY A 244 16.97 -24.70 9.19
C GLY A 244 16.88 -25.81 8.13
N TRP A 245 15.77 -25.92 7.40
CA TRP A 245 15.71 -26.88 6.30
C TRP A 245 16.59 -26.45 5.13
N ALA A 246 17.80 -26.96 5.06
CA ALA A 246 18.78 -26.64 4.02
C ALA A 246 18.66 -27.50 2.76
N LYS A 247 17.90 -28.61 2.84
CA LYS A 247 17.74 -29.58 1.75
C LYS A 247 16.72 -29.13 0.72
N ARG A 248 16.33 -30.00 -0.20
CA ARG A 248 15.46 -29.69 -1.34
C ARG A 248 14.04 -29.30 -0.91
N ILE A 249 13.49 -28.28 -1.58
CA ILE A 249 12.07 -27.90 -1.51
C ILE A 249 11.55 -27.86 -2.94
N GLN A 250 10.57 -28.70 -3.25
CA GLN A 250 9.99 -28.81 -4.58
C GLN A 250 8.51 -28.39 -4.56
N ILE A 251 8.14 -27.49 -5.47
CA ILE A 251 6.74 -27.11 -5.69
C ILE A 251 6.13 -28.08 -6.70
N THR A 252 5.05 -28.73 -6.29
CA THR A 252 4.32 -29.73 -7.09
C THR A 252 2.90 -29.23 -7.43
N GLN A 253 2.25 -29.86 -8.41
CA GLN A 253 0.89 -29.54 -8.86
C GLN A 253 0.69 -28.04 -9.22
N HIS A 254 1.76 -27.35 -9.56
CA HIS A 254 1.77 -25.89 -9.80
C HIS A 254 0.99 -25.47 -11.07
N GLY A 255 0.85 -26.35 -12.05
CA GLY A 255 0.14 -26.11 -13.30
C GLY A 255 0.85 -25.16 -14.26
N LEU A 256 2.11 -24.81 -14.00
CA LEU A 256 2.92 -23.95 -14.88
C LEU A 256 3.42 -24.73 -16.09
N SER A 257 3.58 -24.03 -17.21
CA SER A 257 4.38 -24.47 -18.37
C SER A 257 5.72 -23.73 -18.41
N GLU A 258 6.69 -24.25 -19.15
CA GLU A 258 8.00 -23.59 -19.30
C GLU A 258 7.89 -22.13 -19.80
N SER A 259 6.97 -21.86 -20.73
CA SER A 259 6.76 -20.52 -21.27
C SER A 259 6.24 -19.50 -20.25
N MET A 260 5.66 -19.96 -19.15
CA MET A 260 5.16 -19.10 -18.07
C MET A 260 6.26 -18.72 -17.06
N VAL A 261 7.38 -19.46 -17.04
CA VAL A 261 8.47 -19.29 -16.05
C VAL A 261 9.57 -18.42 -16.66
N ARG A 262 9.51 -17.13 -16.42
CA ARG A 262 10.44 -16.14 -17.00
C ARG A 262 11.35 -15.56 -15.92
N ALA A 263 12.60 -15.28 -16.26
CA ALA A 263 13.63 -14.75 -15.35
C ALA A 263 13.20 -13.52 -14.53
N ALA A 264 12.39 -12.63 -15.11
CA ALA A 264 11.91 -11.43 -14.46
C ALA A 264 10.62 -11.64 -13.62
N ASN A 265 10.03 -12.84 -13.62
CA ASN A 265 8.85 -13.11 -12.81
C ASN A 265 9.22 -13.10 -11.33
N LYS A 266 8.44 -12.43 -10.50
CA LYS A 266 8.63 -12.36 -9.06
C LYS A 266 8.73 -13.74 -8.39
N PHE A 267 7.86 -14.68 -8.79
CA PHE A 267 7.92 -16.04 -8.27
C PHE A 267 9.28 -16.70 -8.60
N VAL A 268 9.82 -16.50 -9.81
CA VAL A 268 11.14 -17.02 -10.20
C VAL A 268 12.25 -16.38 -9.39
N GLN A 269 12.16 -15.10 -9.13
CA GLN A 269 13.12 -14.36 -8.28
C GLN A 269 13.11 -14.93 -6.87
N ILE A 270 11.92 -15.11 -6.26
CA ILE A 270 11.77 -15.73 -4.93
C ILE A 270 12.24 -17.19 -4.93
N ALA A 271 11.88 -17.95 -5.96
CA ALA A 271 12.29 -19.34 -6.06
C ALA A 271 13.82 -19.51 -6.14
N ASN A 272 14.51 -18.61 -6.88
CA ASN A 272 15.97 -18.59 -6.88
C ASN A 272 16.54 -18.20 -5.50
N HIS A 273 15.98 -17.15 -4.87
CA HIS A 273 16.43 -16.70 -3.55
C HIS A 273 16.31 -17.80 -2.50
N LEU A 274 15.20 -18.54 -2.50
CA LEU A 274 14.94 -19.60 -1.55
C LEU A 274 15.46 -20.99 -2.00
N ASN A 275 16.11 -21.07 -3.16
CA ASN A 275 16.58 -22.30 -3.77
C ASN A 275 15.48 -23.37 -3.86
N LEU A 276 14.37 -23.03 -4.56
CA LEU A 276 13.23 -23.91 -4.79
C LEU A 276 13.36 -24.63 -6.13
N GLU A 277 12.72 -25.78 -6.24
CA GLU A 277 12.55 -26.54 -7.47
C GLU A 277 11.08 -26.51 -7.92
N LEU A 278 10.85 -26.61 -9.21
CA LEU A 278 9.53 -26.87 -9.78
C LEU A 278 9.51 -28.30 -10.37
N GLU A 279 8.48 -29.06 -10.02
CA GLU A 279 8.29 -30.37 -10.58
C GLU A 279 8.19 -30.31 -12.12
N GLY A 280 9.10 -31.01 -12.82
CA GLY A 280 9.10 -31.12 -14.28
C GLY A 280 9.50 -29.85 -15.05
N ILE A 281 9.90 -28.76 -14.38
CA ILE A 281 10.30 -27.52 -15.03
C ILE A 281 11.60 -26.98 -14.44
N ALA A 282 12.56 -26.62 -15.30
CA ALA A 282 13.77 -25.94 -14.88
C ALA A 282 13.47 -24.46 -14.59
N ILE A 283 13.84 -24.00 -13.40
CA ILE A 283 13.71 -22.57 -13.04
C ILE A 283 14.87 -21.82 -13.69
N PRO A 284 14.62 -20.81 -14.53
CA PRO A 284 15.67 -19.99 -15.11
C PRO A 284 16.39 -19.18 -14.04
N LYS A 285 17.63 -18.77 -14.32
CA LYS A 285 18.34 -17.83 -13.45
C LYS A 285 17.53 -16.52 -13.35
N ALA A 286 17.25 -16.10 -12.14
CA ALA A 286 16.44 -14.91 -11.90
C ALA A 286 17.13 -13.63 -12.42
N LYS A 287 16.30 -12.73 -12.94
CA LYS A 287 16.69 -11.35 -13.25
C LYS A 287 15.98 -10.44 -12.24
N PHE A 288 16.73 -9.93 -11.28
CA PHE A 288 16.23 -8.95 -10.31
C PHE A 288 16.28 -7.55 -10.91
N PRO A 289 15.38 -6.64 -10.48
CA PRO A 289 15.56 -5.20 -10.74
C PRO A 289 16.78 -4.68 -9.99
N ASP A 290 17.38 -3.60 -10.49
CA ASP A 290 18.55 -2.99 -9.87
C ASP A 290 18.18 -2.38 -8.51
N ASP A 291 16.97 -1.81 -8.41
CA ASP A 291 16.49 -1.13 -7.22
C ASP A 291 15.21 -1.77 -6.68
N TYR A 292 15.09 -1.82 -5.34
CA TYR A 292 13.86 -2.24 -4.67
C TYR A 292 12.76 -1.18 -4.79
N TRP A 293 13.13 0.09 -4.68
CA TRP A 293 12.25 1.25 -4.77
C TRP A 293 12.92 2.41 -5.51
N ARG A 294 12.13 3.37 -5.93
CA ARG A 294 12.56 4.65 -6.50
C ARG A 294 11.63 5.75 -6.03
N TYR A 295 12.07 6.98 -6.05
CA TYR A 295 11.18 8.10 -5.82
C TYR A 295 10.07 8.13 -6.86
N GLU A 296 8.85 8.44 -6.37
CA GLU A 296 7.70 8.56 -7.27
C GLU A 296 7.92 9.72 -8.24
N SER A 297 7.63 9.46 -9.50
CA SER A 297 7.80 10.42 -10.58
C SER A 297 6.54 10.60 -11.42
N THR A 298 5.45 9.90 -11.08
CA THR A 298 4.17 10.06 -11.78
C THR A 298 3.37 11.18 -11.16
N GLY A 299 2.98 12.14 -12.00
CA GLY A 299 2.32 13.35 -11.53
C GLY A 299 0.93 13.14 -10.95
N GLU A 300 0.20 12.16 -11.47
CA GLU A 300 -1.14 11.81 -11.01
C GLU A 300 -1.15 11.60 -9.50
N LYS A 301 -0.33 10.67 -9.04
CA LYS A 301 -0.24 10.29 -7.63
C LYS A 301 0.27 11.43 -6.74
N LEU A 302 1.34 12.10 -7.16
CA LEU A 302 1.93 13.18 -6.37
C LEU A 302 1.02 14.39 -6.27
N GLY A 303 0.32 14.76 -7.35
CA GLY A 303 -0.59 15.89 -7.36
C GLY A 303 -1.81 15.66 -6.46
N THR A 304 -2.43 14.48 -6.53
CA THR A 304 -3.59 14.14 -5.69
C THR A 304 -3.22 14.02 -4.22
N ILE A 305 -2.05 13.45 -3.89
CA ILE A 305 -1.54 13.41 -2.50
C ILE A 305 -1.27 14.83 -1.98
N PHE A 306 -0.65 15.69 -2.79
CA PHE A 306 -0.39 17.08 -2.40
C PHE A 306 -1.67 17.82 -2.04
N VAL A 307 -2.68 17.79 -2.92
CA VAL A 307 -3.97 18.45 -2.70
C VAL A 307 -4.67 17.86 -1.47
N HIS A 308 -4.65 16.54 -1.31
CA HIS A 308 -5.24 15.87 -0.17
C HIS A 308 -4.64 16.38 1.17
N LEU A 309 -3.32 16.35 1.29
CA LEU A 309 -2.63 16.81 2.50
C LEU A 309 -2.80 18.32 2.74
N ALA A 310 -2.76 19.13 1.69
CA ALA A 310 -2.97 20.56 1.83
C ALA A 310 -4.38 20.89 2.35
N VAL A 311 -5.40 20.20 1.86
CA VAL A 311 -6.79 20.38 2.32
C VAL A 311 -6.94 19.92 3.78
N GLU A 312 -6.46 18.73 4.11
CA GLU A 312 -6.59 18.20 5.49
C GLU A 312 -5.83 19.02 6.54
N GLU A 313 -4.69 19.61 6.16
CA GLU A 313 -3.85 20.36 7.10
C GLU A 313 -4.23 21.84 7.23
N PHE A 314 -4.79 22.43 6.19
CA PHE A 314 -4.95 23.88 6.09
C PHE A 314 -6.38 24.34 5.79
N SER A 315 -7.36 23.43 5.85
CA SER A 315 -8.78 23.76 5.74
C SER A 315 -9.63 22.91 6.68
N GLN A 316 -10.95 23.06 6.59
CA GLN A 316 -11.92 22.18 7.26
C GLN A 316 -12.42 21.07 6.31
N GLY A 317 -11.85 20.96 5.12
CA GLY A 317 -12.14 19.90 4.17
C GLY A 317 -11.49 18.58 4.59
N PHE A 318 -12.09 17.49 4.17
CA PHE A 318 -11.54 16.15 4.39
C PHE A 318 -11.91 15.21 3.25
N ALA A 319 -11.10 14.18 3.07
CA ALA A 319 -11.36 13.19 2.05
C ALA A 319 -12.30 12.08 2.58
N ILE A 320 -13.31 11.76 1.78
CA ILE A 320 -14.18 10.60 2.02
C ILE A 320 -13.80 9.40 1.17
N TYR A 321 -12.99 9.61 0.14
CA TYR A 321 -12.44 8.56 -0.71
C TYR A 321 -11.05 8.96 -1.19
N GLU A 322 -10.14 7.98 -1.26
CA GLU A 322 -8.79 8.13 -1.78
C GLU A 322 -8.34 6.87 -2.51
N ASN A 323 -7.71 7.01 -3.66
CA ASN A 323 -7.17 5.93 -4.48
C ASN A 323 -5.80 6.27 -5.09
N HIS A 324 -4.92 6.88 -4.32
CA HIS A 324 -3.62 7.34 -4.80
C HIS A 324 -2.71 6.22 -5.33
N ALA A 325 -2.90 4.98 -4.87
CA ALA A 325 -2.10 3.82 -5.30
C ALA A 325 -2.71 3.02 -6.45
N GLY A 326 -3.87 3.44 -6.97
CA GLY A 326 -4.60 2.72 -8.02
C GLY A 326 -5.25 1.41 -7.57
N CYS A 327 -5.47 1.26 -6.26
CA CYS A 327 -6.19 0.13 -5.67
C CYS A 327 -7.61 0.55 -5.33
N GLU A 328 -8.55 0.34 -6.24
CA GLU A 328 -9.93 0.76 -6.02
C GLU A 328 -10.50 0.10 -4.76
N ARG A 329 -11.05 0.94 -3.89
CA ARG A 329 -11.73 0.50 -2.68
C ARG A 329 -13.22 0.34 -2.94
N GLY A 330 -13.79 -0.73 -2.47
CA GLY A 330 -15.23 -0.98 -2.59
C GLY A 330 -16.09 -0.17 -1.61
N TYR A 331 -15.57 0.89 -1.01
CA TYR A 331 -16.27 1.73 -0.03
C TYR A 331 -15.68 3.13 0.04
N PHE A 332 -16.48 4.10 0.45
CA PHE A 332 -16.04 5.43 0.88
C PHE A 332 -16.60 5.72 2.29
N TYR A 333 -16.14 6.80 2.90
CA TYR A 333 -16.54 7.14 4.27
C TYR A 333 -17.53 8.30 4.29
N THR A 334 -18.43 8.27 5.29
CA THR A 334 -19.20 9.46 5.68
C THR A 334 -18.32 10.41 6.51
N ALA A 335 -18.83 11.60 6.77
CA ALA A 335 -18.14 12.60 7.60
C ALA A 335 -17.79 12.11 9.01
N ASP A 336 -18.56 11.18 9.57
CA ASP A 336 -18.33 10.57 10.87
C ASP A 336 -17.45 9.29 10.81
N GLY A 337 -16.89 8.98 9.63
CA GLY A 337 -16.01 7.83 9.44
C GLY A 337 -16.74 6.49 9.21
N THR A 338 -18.06 6.48 9.05
CA THR A 338 -18.82 5.26 8.76
C THR A 338 -18.56 4.80 7.32
N PRO A 339 -18.15 3.54 7.08
CA PRO A 339 -17.91 3.06 5.73
C PRO A 339 -19.22 2.83 4.96
N ILE A 340 -19.28 3.33 3.73
CA ILE A 340 -20.40 3.13 2.79
C ILE A 340 -19.93 2.20 1.69
N ALA A 341 -20.47 0.99 1.65
CA ALA A 341 -20.11 0.01 0.61
C ALA A 341 -20.60 0.45 -0.77
N VAL A 342 -19.71 0.40 -1.75
CA VAL A 342 -20.04 0.58 -3.14
C VAL A 342 -20.60 -0.74 -3.67
N GLY A 343 -21.93 -0.84 -3.78
CA GLY A 343 -22.63 -2.07 -4.18
C GLY A 343 -22.45 -2.44 -5.65
N LYS A 344 -22.04 -1.48 -6.49
CA LYS A 344 -21.65 -1.69 -7.89
C LYS A 344 -20.16 -1.89 -8.00
N ARG A 345 -19.73 -2.72 -8.93
CA ARG A 345 -18.29 -2.92 -9.14
C ARG A 345 -17.67 -1.73 -9.82
N LEU A 346 -16.52 -1.36 -9.32
CA LEU A 346 -15.69 -0.32 -9.87
C LEU A 346 -15.17 -0.70 -11.25
N LEU A 347 -14.94 0.30 -12.07
CA LEU A 347 -14.24 0.16 -13.33
C LEU A 347 -12.78 -0.12 -13.04
N ASN A 348 -12.41 -1.36 -13.00
CA ASN A 348 -11.03 -1.67 -12.83
C ASN A 348 -10.53 -2.84 -13.68
N LYS A 349 -9.23 -3.03 -13.56
CA LYS A 349 -8.34 -3.90 -14.32
C LYS A 349 -8.61 -5.40 -14.16
N ASP A 350 -9.47 -5.81 -13.25
CA ASP A 350 -9.59 -7.22 -12.83
C ASP A 350 -10.46 -8.08 -13.72
N GLY A 351 -10.50 -7.99 -14.95
CA GLY A 351 -11.02 -8.95 -15.94
C GLY A 351 -12.08 -10.01 -15.52
N HIS A 352 -12.44 -10.06 -14.24
CA HIS A 352 -13.30 -11.05 -13.59
C HIS A 352 -14.71 -10.54 -13.25
N MET A 353 -15.12 -9.50 -13.88
CA MET A 353 -16.44 -8.94 -13.66
C MET A 353 -17.52 -9.83 -14.29
N PRO A 354 -18.64 -10.10 -13.60
CA PRO A 354 -19.82 -10.61 -14.26
C PRO A 354 -20.17 -9.73 -15.45
N LYS A 355 -20.54 -10.32 -16.57
CA LYS A 355 -20.86 -9.58 -17.81
C LYS A 355 -21.93 -8.50 -17.62
N ASP A 356 -22.78 -8.66 -16.62
CA ASP A 356 -23.94 -7.80 -16.34
C ASP A 356 -23.71 -6.82 -15.18
N ALA A 357 -22.51 -6.72 -14.61
CA ALA A 357 -22.24 -5.77 -13.56
C ALA A 357 -22.08 -4.36 -14.16
N GLU A 358 -22.94 -3.45 -13.77
CA GLU A 358 -22.74 -2.03 -14.05
C GLU A 358 -21.43 -1.55 -13.44
N LYS A 359 -20.57 -1.00 -14.30
CA LYS A 359 -19.30 -0.44 -13.90
C LYS A 359 -19.52 1.01 -13.46
N ILE A 360 -18.88 1.39 -12.37
CA ILE A 360 -18.85 2.78 -11.89
C ILE A 360 -17.39 3.26 -11.95
N ALA A 361 -17.17 4.40 -12.59
CA ALA A 361 -15.92 5.11 -12.49
C ALA A 361 -15.88 5.82 -11.13
N ILE A 362 -14.74 5.70 -10.46
CA ILE A 362 -14.49 6.37 -9.19
C ILE A 362 -13.29 7.30 -9.39
N PRO A 363 -13.36 8.56 -8.92
CA PRO A 363 -12.24 9.48 -8.98
C PRO A 363 -11.09 9.04 -8.07
N ASP A 364 -9.90 9.56 -8.28
CA ASP A 364 -8.75 9.29 -7.43
C ASP A 364 -8.94 9.80 -6.01
N LEU A 365 -9.69 10.90 -5.86
CA LEU A 365 -9.92 11.55 -4.58
C LEU A 365 -11.32 12.18 -4.56
N ILE A 366 -12.03 12.06 -3.42
CA ILE A 366 -13.28 12.81 -3.18
C ILE A 366 -13.12 13.57 -1.88
N ILE A 367 -13.21 14.90 -1.97
CA ILE A 367 -13.13 15.82 -0.84
C ILE A 367 -14.48 16.43 -0.55
N ILE A 368 -14.78 16.64 0.73
CA ILE A 368 -15.93 17.40 1.22
C ILE A 368 -15.44 18.72 1.78
N ASP A 369 -16.04 19.81 1.35
CA ASP A 369 -16.00 21.12 2.02
C ASP A 369 -17.31 21.32 2.77
N ILE A 370 -17.26 21.17 4.09
CA ILE A 370 -18.44 21.32 4.95
C ILE A 370 -18.89 22.79 4.99
N ALA A 371 -17.95 23.73 4.97
CA ALA A 371 -18.25 25.14 5.11
C ALA A 371 -19.05 25.68 3.92
N ARG A 372 -18.82 25.12 2.72
CA ARG A 372 -19.49 25.54 1.48
C ARG A 372 -20.53 24.55 1.00
N LEU A 373 -20.68 23.42 1.67
CA LEU A 373 -21.53 22.30 1.25
C LEU A 373 -21.17 21.84 -0.17
N GLU A 374 -19.91 21.58 -0.41
CA GLU A 374 -19.39 21.13 -1.70
C GLU A 374 -18.78 19.73 -1.59
N ILE A 375 -19.02 18.89 -2.59
CA ILE A 375 -18.33 17.61 -2.80
C ILE A 375 -17.53 17.70 -4.08
N ILE A 376 -16.24 17.44 -3.99
CA ILE A 376 -15.31 17.65 -5.08
C ILE A 376 -14.74 16.29 -5.50
N SER A 377 -15.10 15.85 -6.70
CA SER A 377 -14.54 14.66 -7.36
C SER A 377 -13.28 15.07 -8.12
N ILE A 378 -12.16 14.44 -7.81
CA ILE A 378 -10.83 14.84 -8.28
C ILE A 378 -10.18 13.70 -9.03
N GLU A 379 -9.67 14.01 -10.23
CA GLU A 379 -8.82 13.14 -11.03
C GLU A 379 -7.43 13.76 -11.12
N GLY A 380 -6.40 12.95 -10.91
CA GLY A 380 -5.00 13.36 -11.07
C GLY A 380 -4.50 13.02 -12.45
N GLU A 381 -3.91 14.00 -13.15
CA GLU A 381 -3.39 13.78 -14.49
C GLU A 381 -2.11 14.56 -14.75
N ARG A 382 -1.29 14.03 -15.65
CA ARG A 382 -0.18 14.79 -16.21
C ARG A 382 -0.69 15.89 -17.13
N THR A 383 0.00 17.01 -17.18
CA THR A 383 -0.32 18.12 -18.09
C THR A 383 -0.49 17.66 -19.56
N VAL A 384 0.30 16.69 -20.01
CA VAL A 384 0.21 16.12 -21.36
C VAL A 384 -1.04 15.29 -21.60
N ASN A 385 -1.70 14.83 -20.55
CA ASN A 385 -2.89 13.97 -20.57
C ASN A 385 -4.17 14.71 -20.16
N VAL A 386 -4.13 16.03 -20.07
CA VAL A 386 -5.26 16.85 -19.59
C VAL A 386 -6.60 16.50 -20.25
N LEU A 387 -6.61 16.23 -21.56
CA LEU A 387 -7.82 15.86 -22.28
C LEU A 387 -8.39 14.50 -21.83
N THR A 388 -7.54 13.60 -21.36
CA THR A 388 -7.96 12.32 -20.80
C THR A 388 -8.65 12.54 -19.46
N GLY A 389 -8.03 13.29 -18.55
CA GLY A 389 -8.64 13.65 -17.26
C GLY A 389 -9.98 14.36 -17.42
N ILE A 390 -10.07 15.31 -18.33
CA ILE A 390 -11.32 16.01 -18.64
C ILE A 390 -12.43 15.04 -19.06
N LYS A 391 -12.13 14.06 -19.92
CA LYS A 391 -13.11 13.04 -20.32
C LYS A 391 -13.50 12.13 -19.15
N GLN A 392 -12.58 11.83 -18.25
CA GLN A 392 -12.87 11.02 -17.07
C GLN A 392 -13.86 11.72 -16.14
N LEU A 393 -13.78 13.05 -15.99
CA LEU A 393 -14.73 13.80 -15.16
C LEU A 393 -16.18 13.58 -15.55
N GLU A 394 -16.49 13.37 -16.84
CA GLU A 394 -17.86 13.10 -17.31
C GLU A 394 -18.39 11.77 -16.79
N THR A 395 -17.51 10.81 -16.55
CA THR A 395 -17.88 9.46 -16.09
C THR A 395 -18.28 9.41 -14.63
N PHE A 396 -17.93 10.43 -13.82
CA PHE A 396 -18.22 10.48 -12.39
C PHE A 396 -19.69 10.77 -12.06
N SER A 397 -20.49 11.15 -13.05
CA SER A 397 -21.93 11.38 -12.86
C SER A 397 -22.66 10.21 -12.20
N ASN A 398 -22.22 8.98 -12.48
CA ASN A 398 -22.83 7.77 -11.91
C ASN A 398 -22.60 7.64 -10.40
N ILE A 399 -21.35 7.81 -9.91
CA ILE A 399 -21.06 7.76 -8.48
C ILE A 399 -21.74 8.91 -7.75
N GLU A 400 -21.77 10.09 -8.35
CA GLU A 400 -22.44 11.27 -7.79
C GLU A 400 -23.94 11.06 -7.59
N GLN A 401 -24.62 10.51 -8.59
CA GLN A 401 -26.07 10.29 -8.50
C GLN A 401 -26.45 9.14 -7.57
N ILE A 402 -25.71 8.04 -7.59
CA ILE A 402 -26.05 6.83 -6.87
C ILE A 402 -25.67 6.92 -5.39
N TYR A 403 -24.51 7.55 -5.09
CA TYR A 403 -23.95 7.58 -3.74
C TYR A 403 -23.87 8.99 -3.17
N LEU A 404 -23.20 9.93 -3.84
CA LEU A 404 -22.92 11.22 -3.23
C LEU A 404 -24.20 12.01 -2.97
N LYS A 405 -25.12 12.13 -3.92
CA LYS A 405 -26.40 12.81 -3.71
C LYS A 405 -27.30 12.13 -2.68
N ARG A 406 -27.17 10.82 -2.53
CA ARG A 406 -27.95 10.09 -1.54
C ARG A 406 -27.51 10.36 -0.11
N PHE A 407 -26.20 10.41 0.14
CA PHE A 407 -25.66 10.61 1.48
C PHE A 407 -25.38 12.09 1.80
N TYR A 408 -25.25 12.92 0.78
CA TYR A 408 -24.98 14.34 0.88
C TYR A 408 -25.95 15.17 0.01
N PRO A 409 -27.28 15.08 0.26
CA PRO A 409 -28.28 15.67 -0.64
C PRO A 409 -28.22 17.21 -0.71
N ALA A 410 -27.70 17.87 0.33
CA ALA A 410 -27.56 19.33 0.39
C ALA A 410 -26.28 19.86 -0.27
N TYR A 411 -25.38 18.97 -0.70
CA TYR A 411 -24.08 19.37 -1.23
C TYR A 411 -24.10 19.56 -2.75
N THR A 412 -23.38 20.55 -3.21
CA THR A 412 -23.12 20.78 -4.64
C THR A 412 -21.95 19.92 -5.10
N ALA A 413 -22.14 19.16 -6.17
CA ALA A 413 -21.07 18.35 -6.75
C ALA A 413 -20.21 19.19 -7.69
N LEU A 414 -18.93 19.22 -7.44
CA LEU A 414 -17.90 19.82 -8.27
C LEU A 414 -16.98 18.72 -8.82
N ARG A 415 -16.36 18.96 -9.96
CA ARG A 415 -15.39 18.04 -10.57
C ARG A 415 -14.15 18.83 -10.97
N THR A 416 -12.98 18.28 -10.70
CA THR A 416 -11.73 18.94 -11.04
C THR A 416 -10.66 17.96 -11.46
N VAL A 417 -9.75 18.38 -12.33
CA VAL A 417 -8.52 17.67 -12.66
C VAL A 417 -7.37 18.40 -11.97
N VAL A 418 -6.59 17.64 -11.19
CA VAL A 418 -5.33 18.13 -10.66
C VAL A 418 -4.24 17.80 -11.67
N LEU A 419 -3.72 18.82 -12.32
CA LEU A 419 -2.62 18.71 -13.25
C LEU A 419 -1.29 18.82 -12.50
N TYR A 420 -0.36 17.99 -12.91
CA TYR A 420 0.91 17.85 -12.26
C TYR A 420 2.06 17.80 -13.27
N GLY A 421 3.10 18.58 -12.99
CA GLY A 421 4.37 18.53 -13.69
C GLY A 421 4.40 19.10 -15.08
N ASN A 422 5.57 19.50 -15.51
CA ASN A 422 5.88 19.78 -16.89
C ASN A 422 6.34 18.51 -17.58
N SER A 423 5.72 18.13 -18.66
CA SER A 423 6.17 17.19 -19.69
C SER A 423 7.20 16.09 -19.35
N GLY A 424 7.21 15.60 -18.12
CA GLY A 424 7.85 14.31 -17.81
C GLY A 424 9.30 14.32 -17.38
N GLU A 425 9.91 15.46 -17.12
CA GLU A 425 11.30 15.53 -16.67
C GLU A 425 11.40 16.12 -15.26
N ASN A 426 12.12 15.44 -14.40
CA ASN A 426 12.60 15.78 -13.07
C ASN A 426 11.60 16.52 -12.15
N ILE A 427 10.87 15.74 -11.35
CA ILE A 427 9.77 16.24 -10.53
C ILE A 427 10.26 16.54 -9.11
N GLU A 428 11.19 17.45 -8.98
CA GLU A 428 11.54 18.01 -7.67
C GLU A 428 10.50 19.03 -7.19
N HIS A 429 9.77 19.65 -8.12
CA HIS A 429 8.80 20.70 -7.85
C HIS A 429 7.42 20.33 -8.37
N ILE A 430 6.40 20.56 -7.58
CA ILE A 430 4.99 20.33 -7.93
C ILE A 430 4.40 21.63 -8.47
N GLU A 431 4.01 21.62 -9.73
CA GLU A 431 3.22 22.66 -10.34
C GLU A 431 1.77 22.17 -10.38
N VAL A 432 0.91 22.71 -9.54
CA VAL A 432 -0.50 22.31 -9.45
C VAL A 432 -1.33 23.30 -10.22
N SER A 433 -1.86 22.86 -11.36
CA SER A 433 -2.91 23.58 -12.08
C SER A 433 -4.22 22.81 -11.91
N LEU A 434 -5.29 23.53 -11.60
CA LEU A 434 -6.59 22.93 -11.35
C LEU A 434 -7.55 23.29 -12.49
N LEU A 435 -8.24 22.26 -12.99
CA LEU A 435 -9.32 22.41 -13.98
C LEU A 435 -10.65 22.09 -13.30
N LEU A 436 -11.56 23.04 -13.32
CA LEU A 436 -12.87 22.89 -12.71
C LEU A 436 -13.94 22.63 -13.77
N THR A 437 -14.81 21.66 -13.54
CA THR A 437 -16.03 21.50 -14.31
C THR A 437 -17.23 21.90 -13.46
N SER A 438 -18.07 22.79 -13.98
CA SER A 438 -19.34 23.18 -13.38
C SER A 438 -20.43 23.09 -14.42
N ASN A 439 -21.55 22.45 -14.08
CA ASN A 439 -22.73 22.33 -14.96
C ASN A 439 -22.43 21.79 -16.37
N GLY A 440 -21.50 20.83 -16.47
CA GLY A 440 -21.12 20.22 -17.74
C GLY A 440 -20.23 21.08 -18.63
N LYS A 441 -19.77 22.24 -18.14
CA LYS A 441 -18.77 23.07 -18.81
C LYS A 441 -17.41 22.87 -18.18
N ILE A 442 -16.40 22.72 -19.01
CA ILE A 442 -15.00 22.64 -18.59
C ILE A 442 -14.42 24.03 -18.69
N VAL A 443 -13.96 24.57 -17.58
CA VAL A 443 -13.27 25.85 -17.55
C VAL A 443 -11.78 25.57 -17.43
N LEU A 444 -11.05 25.84 -18.51
CA LEU A 444 -9.59 25.87 -18.50
C LEU A 444 -9.15 27.22 -17.92
N GLY A 445 -8.78 27.21 -16.66
CA GLY A 445 -8.31 28.40 -15.99
C GLY A 445 -7.73 28.10 -14.63
N VAL A 446 -7.16 29.08 -14.01
CA VAL A 446 -6.61 29.01 -12.64
C VAL A 446 -7.75 29.01 -11.59
N GLU A 447 -8.94 28.56 -11.94
CA GLU A 447 -10.08 28.47 -11.03
C GLU A 447 -10.06 27.13 -10.34
N ALA A 448 -9.50 27.12 -9.14
CA ALA A 448 -9.57 26.00 -8.24
C ALA A 448 -10.81 26.08 -7.35
N PRO A 449 -11.36 24.96 -6.86
CA PRO A 449 -12.32 24.97 -5.77
C PRO A 449 -11.82 25.82 -4.60
N ALA A 450 -12.72 26.58 -3.98
CA ALA A 450 -12.32 27.57 -2.97
C ALA A 450 -11.55 26.94 -1.79
N VAL A 451 -11.90 25.71 -1.39
CA VAL A 451 -11.18 24.97 -0.35
C VAL A 451 -9.70 24.75 -0.70
N PHE A 452 -9.37 24.54 -1.98
CA PHE A 452 -7.97 24.38 -2.42
C PHE A 452 -7.23 25.72 -2.40
N GLN A 453 -7.89 26.79 -2.87
CA GLN A 453 -7.30 28.13 -2.81
C GLN A 453 -6.99 28.56 -1.37
N ASP A 454 -7.94 28.34 -0.44
CA ASP A 454 -7.76 28.63 0.98
C ASP A 454 -6.64 27.77 1.59
N SER A 455 -6.61 26.49 1.27
CA SER A 455 -5.58 25.56 1.78
C SER A 455 -4.17 25.98 1.32
N ILE A 456 -4.00 26.30 0.04
CA ILE A 456 -2.70 26.74 -0.50
C ILE A 456 -2.29 28.08 0.10
N LYS A 457 -3.21 29.02 0.24
CA LYS A 457 -2.93 30.31 0.89
C LYS A 457 -2.45 30.10 2.33
N ASN A 458 -3.19 29.33 3.12
CA ASN A 458 -2.85 29.05 4.52
C ASN A 458 -1.52 28.29 4.65
N LEU A 459 -1.21 27.38 3.72
CA LEU A 459 0.07 26.69 3.64
C LEU A 459 1.23 27.64 3.35
N ILE A 460 1.06 28.59 2.44
CA ILE A 460 2.07 29.61 2.14
C ILE A 460 2.29 30.50 3.37
N ASP A 461 1.21 30.95 4.00
CA ASP A 461 1.26 31.79 5.19
C ASP A 461 1.95 31.09 6.37
N PHE A 462 1.72 29.79 6.53
CA PHE A 462 2.43 28.95 7.51
C PHE A 462 3.96 29.01 7.30
N TRP A 463 4.44 28.78 6.10
CA TRP A 463 5.88 28.82 5.82
C TRP A 463 6.49 30.22 5.95
N ARG A 464 5.75 31.26 5.63
CA ARG A 464 6.21 32.66 5.76
C ARG A 464 6.26 33.12 7.21
N SER A 465 5.43 32.56 8.08
CA SER A 465 5.46 32.88 9.51
C SER A 465 6.63 32.26 10.27
N GLY A 466 7.40 31.40 9.64
CA GLY A 466 8.59 30.75 10.22
C GLY A 466 8.27 29.72 11.31
N GLN A 467 7.08 29.15 11.29
CA GLN A 467 6.65 28.11 12.23
C GLN A 467 7.12 26.72 11.80
#